data_5b4f25f84d120ad6de82b115b4a55d40
#
_entry.id   5b4f25f84d120ad6de82b115b4a55d40
#
_cell.length_a   1.000
_cell.length_b   1.000
_cell.length_c   1.000
_cell.angle_alpha   90.00
_cell.angle_beta   90.00
_cell.angle_gamma   90.00
#
_symmetry.space_group_name_H-M   'P 1'
#
loop_
_entity.id
_entity.type
_entity.pdbx_description
1 polymer ?
#
loop_
_entity_poly.entity_id
_entity_poly.type
_entity_poly.pdbx_seq_one_letter_code
_entity_poly.pdbx_strand_id
1 'polypeptide(L)'
;MKPVKVGLLGLGTVGGGTFNVLRRNAEEIARRAGRGIEITHAAAREYNSDQLPGIDTITVSDDAFKVVDDPEIDIIVELIGGYEPARELVLKAIANGKHVVTANKALIATHGNEIFAAAQKKGVMVAFEAAVAGGIPIIKAVREGLTANRINWIAGIINGTGNFILTEMRDKGRDFADVLAEAQQLGYAEADPTFDVEGIDAAHKLTILASLAFGIPLQFDRVYTEGISHITRDDVNYAEQLGYRIKHLGITRRTDAGVELRVHPTLIPDRRLIANVDGVMNAVLVNADAVGATLYYGAGAGSEPTASAVVADIIDVARTLTVDSENRVPHLAFQPDSLSDLPILSMDDVETAYYLRLCVLDKAGVMADITRILADSGISIEALIQKEPREGEQKVPVILLTHRVREQQMNEAIAKIESLDSVAGKVTRIRMEHLSSD
;
A
#
# COMPACT_ATOMS: atom_id res chain seq x y z
N MET A 1 31.98 21.85 -4.06
CA MET A 1 31.68 20.81 -5.05
C MET A 1 30.70 21.38 -6.09
N LYS A 2 30.74 20.89 -7.31
CA LYS A 2 29.79 21.30 -8.36
C LYS A 2 28.36 20.91 -7.93
N PRO A 3 27.34 21.75 -8.12
CA PRO A 3 25.95 21.39 -7.86
C PRO A 3 25.51 20.15 -8.65
N VAL A 4 24.60 19.38 -8.08
CA VAL A 4 23.92 18.26 -8.78
C VAL A 4 22.78 18.82 -9.60
N LYS A 5 22.73 18.47 -10.88
CA LYS A 5 21.69 18.93 -11.81
C LYS A 5 20.57 17.87 -11.92
N VAL A 6 19.35 18.31 -11.74
CA VAL A 6 18.15 17.48 -11.71
C VAL A 6 17.24 17.83 -12.89
N GLY A 7 16.80 16.80 -13.61
CA GLY A 7 15.73 16.87 -14.60
C GLY A 7 14.43 16.31 -14.04
N LEU A 8 13.37 17.10 -14.02
CA LEU A 8 12.09 16.75 -13.42
C LEU A 8 11.07 16.40 -14.52
N LEU A 9 10.57 15.17 -14.52
CA LEU A 9 9.56 14.69 -15.45
C LEU A 9 8.18 14.69 -14.80
N GLY A 10 7.34 15.63 -15.18
CA GLY A 10 6.02 15.90 -14.61
C GLY A 10 6.05 17.08 -13.63
N LEU A 11 5.15 18.06 -13.85
CA LEU A 11 4.93 19.23 -12.99
C LEU A 11 3.50 19.26 -12.41
N GLY A 12 2.88 18.09 -12.28
CA GLY A 12 1.61 17.91 -11.56
C GLY A 12 1.76 18.10 -10.05
N THR A 13 0.82 17.57 -9.29
CA THR A 13 0.75 17.72 -7.81
C THR A 13 2.07 17.40 -7.12
N VAL A 14 2.68 16.27 -7.40
CA VAL A 14 3.93 15.83 -6.75
C VAL A 14 5.14 16.56 -7.33
N GLY A 15 5.19 16.74 -8.66
CA GLY A 15 6.29 17.44 -9.33
C GLY A 15 6.37 18.91 -8.92
N GLY A 16 5.23 19.59 -8.89
CA GLY A 16 5.14 20.97 -8.40
C GLY A 16 5.54 21.08 -6.94
N GLY A 17 5.08 20.15 -6.10
CA GLY A 17 5.50 20.07 -4.70
C GLY A 17 7.02 19.86 -4.56
N THR A 18 7.60 18.97 -5.35
CA THR A 18 9.05 18.69 -5.37
C THR A 18 9.84 19.93 -5.75
N PHE A 19 9.41 20.62 -6.81
CA PHE A 19 10.03 21.89 -7.24
C PHE A 19 10.00 22.93 -6.12
N ASN A 20 8.85 23.15 -5.49
CA ASN A 20 8.68 24.14 -4.45
C ASN A 20 9.47 23.79 -3.17
N VAL A 21 9.43 22.54 -2.70
CA VAL A 21 10.15 22.10 -1.49
C VAL A 21 11.65 22.21 -1.69
N LEU A 22 12.18 21.81 -2.84
CA LEU A 22 13.60 21.84 -3.15
C LEU A 22 14.13 23.29 -3.15
N ARG A 23 13.38 24.21 -3.76
CA ARG A 23 13.73 25.64 -3.78
C ARG A 23 13.61 26.32 -2.41
N ARG A 24 12.48 26.11 -1.73
CA ARG A 24 12.21 26.71 -0.42
C ARG A 24 13.26 26.32 0.62
N ASN A 25 13.72 25.08 0.59
CA ASN A 25 14.64 24.52 1.57
C ASN A 25 16.07 24.34 1.01
N ALA A 26 16.43 25.02 -0.08
CA ALA A 26 17.69 24.79 -0.82
C ALA A 26 18.94 24.90 0.07
N GLU A 27 18.99 25.86 0.97
CA GLU A 27 20.12 26.06 1.89
C GLU A 27 20.27 24.89 2.86
N GLU A 28 19.19 24.48 3.51
CA GLU A 28 19.19 23.35 4.46
C GLU A 28 19.50 22.04 3.75
N ILE A 29 18.97 21.84 2.55
CA ILE A 29 19.24 20.69 1.71
C ILE A 29 20.72 20.63 1.32
N ALA A 30 21.31 21.77 0.90
CA ALA A 30 22.73 21.82 0.54
C ALA A 30 23.64 21.50 1.75
N ARG A 31 23.29 21.97 2.94
CA ARG A 31 24.00 21.64 4.19
C ARG A 31 23.97 20.14 4.48
N ARG A 32 22.84 19.48 4.22
CA ARG A 32 22.65 18.03 4.44
C ARG A 32 23.28 17.18 3.34
N ALA A 33 23.19 17.62 2.09
CA ALA A 33 23.74 16.92 0.94
C ALA A 33 25.27 17.09 0.78
N GLY A 34 25.83 18.14 1.40
CA GLY A 34 27.24 18.51 1.23
C GLY A 34 27.53 19.26 -0.08
N ARG A 35 26.51 19.54 -0.89
CA ARG A 35 26.58 20.27 -2.17
C ARG A 35 25.21 20.83 -2.56
N GLY A 36 25.16 21.82 -3.46
CA GLY A 36 23.92 22.30 -4.05
C GLY A 36 23.22 21.26 -4.89
N ILE A 37 21.90 21.34 -4.94
CA ILE A 37 21.04 20.53 -5.81
C ILE A 37 20.13 21.49 -6.56
N GLU A 38 20.14 21.43 -7.88
CA GLU A 38 19.45 22.39 -8.75
C GLU A 38 18.58 21.67 -9.77
N ILE A 39 17.28 22.00 -9.82
CA ILE A 39 16.43 21.63 -10.94
C ILE A 39 16.77 22.57 -12.07
N THR A 40 17.33 22.07 -13.16
CA THR A 40 17.72 22.85 -14.34
C THR A 40 16.76 22.68 -15.49
N HIS A 41 16.12 21.52 -15.59
CA HIS A 41 15.17 21.18 -16.64
C HIS A 41 13.93 20.50 -16.06
N ALA A 42 12.79 20.75 -16.68
CA ALA A 42 11.58 20.01 -16.42
C ALA A 42 10.88 19.63 -17.73
N ALA A 43 10.07 18.57 -17.68
CA ALA A 43 9.18 18.23 -18.78
C ALA A 43 7.73 18.17 -18.27
N ALA A 44 6.83 18.89 -18.94
CA ALA A 44 5.40 18.82 -18.66
C ALA A 44 4.60 19.27 -19.90
N ARG A 45 3.47 18.61 -20.17
CA ARG A 45 2.54 19.04 -21.22
C ARG A 45 1.74 20.28 -20.80
N GLU A 46 1.32 20.27 -19.54
CA GLU A 46 0.56 21.35 -18.92
C GLU A 46 1.06 21.54 -17.48
N TYR A 47 1.12 22.78 -17.02
CA TYR A 47 1.43 23.12 -15.64
C TYR A 47 0.89 24.52 -15.30
N ASN A 48 0.66 24.78 -14.02
CA ASN A 48 0.24 26.09 -13.53
C ASN A 48 1.46 26.87 -13.02
N SER A 49 1.93 27.83 -13.82
CA SER A 49 3.09 28.68 -13.47
C SER A 49 2.90 29.47 -12.17
N ASP A 50 1.66 29.88 -11.86
CA ASP A 50 1.37 30.67 -10.66
C ASP A 50 1.63 29.89 -9.35
N GLN A 51 1.57 28.55 -9.44
CA GLN A 51 1.87 27.66 -8.32
C GLN A 51 3.35 27.26 -8.22
N LEU A 52 4.19 27.71 -9.17
CA LEU A 52 5.59 27.32 -9.28
C LEU A 52 6.50 28.58 -9.35
N PRO A 53 6.67 29.30 -8.22
CA PRO A 53 7.49 30.51 -8.20
C PRO A 53 8.92 30.25 -8.66
N GLY A 54 9.36 30.95 -9.71
CA GLY A 54 10.68 30.81 -10.31
C GLY A 54 10.82 29.68 -11.33
N ILE A 55 9.72 29.14 -11.83
CA ILE A 55 9.74 28.14 -12.93
C ILE A 55 10.37 28.71 -14.21
N ASP A 56 10.32 30.03 -14.40
CA ASP A 56 10.94 30.78 -15.49
C ASP A 56 12.48 30.76 -15.45
N THR A 57 13.08 30.34 -14.34
CA THR A 57 14.54 30.22 -14.20
C THR A 57 15.10 28.89 -14.70
N ILE A 58 14.25 27.96 -15.10
CA ILE A 58 14.65 26.65 -15.63
C ILE A 58 14.10 26.43 -17.06
N THR A 59 14.66 25.46 -17.76
CA THR A 59 14.15 25.07 -19.06
C THR A 59 12.99 24.10 -18.92
N VAL A 60 11.79 24.47 -19.40
CA VAL A 60 10.63 23.58 -19.44
C VAL A 60 10.37 23.14 -20.87
N SER A 61 10.25 21.83 -21.10
CA SER A 61 9.95 21.19 -22.40
C SER A 61 8.64 20.44 -22.33
N ASP A 62 7.96 20.30 -23.46
CA ASP A 62 6.84 19.37 -23.65
C ASP A 62 7.28 17.92 -23.95
N ASP A 63 8.57 17.74 -24.23
CA ASP A 63 9.21 16.47 -24.56
C ASP A 63 10.13 15.99 -23.43
N ALA A 64 9.70 14.96 -22.70
CA ALA A 64 10.46 14.37 -21.60
C ALA A 64 11.77 13.70 -22.07
N PHE A 65 11.83 13.21 -23.31
CA PHE A 65 13.03 12.58 -23.85
C PHE A 65 14.18 13.58 -23.99
N LYS A 66 13.89 14.85 -24.33
CA LYS A 66 14.92 15.90 -24.37
C LYS A 66 15.59 16.11 -23.03
N VAL A 67 14.82 16.03 -21.93
CA VAL A 67 15.36 16.14 -20.55
C VAL A 67 16.20 14.91 -20.20
N VAL A 68 15.74 13.72 -20.58
CA VAL A 68 16.48 12.47 -20.33
C VAL A 68 17.78 12.39 -21.13
N ASP A 69 17.81 12.96 -22.34
CA ASP A 69 18.98 12.94 -23.24
C ASP A 69 20.00 14.06 -22.95
N ASP A 70 19.66 15.06 -22.15
CA ASP A 70 20.58 16.15 -21.81
C ASP A 70 21.77 15.63 -20.99
N PRO A 71 23.02 15.72 -21.51
CA PRO A 71 24.20 15.18 -20.86
C PRO A 71 24.60 15.92 -19.58
N GLU A 72 24.07 17.11 -19.34
CA GLU A 72 24.36 17.91 -18.15
C GLU A 72 23.55 17.51 -16.92
N ILE A 73 22.52 16.66 -17.07
CA ILE A 73 21.65 16.21 -16.00
C ILE A 73 22.23 14.96 -15.34
N ASP A 74 22.37 15.01 -14.01
CA ASP A 74 22.90 13.91 -13.18
C ASP A 74 21.79 12.94 -12.71
N ILE A 75 20.61 13.50 -12.38
CA ILE A 75 19.47 12.76 -11.79
C ILE A 75 18.20 13.07 -12.57
N ILE A 76 17.48 12.04 -12.99
CA ILE A 76 16.12 12.13 -13.51
C ILE A 76 15.13 11.81 -12.40
N VAL A 77 14.14 12.69 -12.21
CA VAL A 77 13.05 12.50 -11.27
C VAL A 77 11.76 12.24 -12.03
N GLU A 78 11.28 11.01 -12.04
CA GLU A 78 10.09 10.58 -12.77
C GLU A 78 8.84 10.70 -11.86
N LEU A 79 7.93 11.61 -12.23
CA LEU A 79 6.69 11.91 -11.52
C LEU A 79 5.49 12.01 -12.50
N ILE A 80 5.58 11.33 -13.65
CA ILE A 80 4.51 11.27 -14.65
C ILE A 80 3.45 10.27 -14.20
N GLY A 81 3.88 9.13 -13.66
CA GLY A 81 2.99 8.03 -13.30
C GLY A 81 2.62 7.13 -14.48
N GLY A 82 1.85 6.06 -14.18
CA GLY A 82 1.48 5.05 -15.18
C GLY A 82 2.65 4.14 -15.56
N TYR A 83 2.48 3.38 -16.65
CA TYR A 83 3.50 2.44 -17.13
C TYR A 83 4.34 3.04 -18.25
N GLU A 84 3.69 3.51 -19.31
CA GLU A 84 4.33 4.14 -20.45
C GLU A 84 3.88 5.61 -20.59
N PRO A 85 4.75 6.54 -20.93
CA PRO A 85 6.16 6.36 -21.32
C PRO A 85 7.15 6.30 -20.14
N ALA A 86 6.69 6.22 -18.88
CA ALA A 86 7.54 6.26 -17.69
C ALA A 86 8.62 5.16 -17.71
N ARG A 87 8.26 3.92 -18.07
CA ARG A 87 9.20 2.80 -18.18
C ARG A 87 10.31 3.09 -19.22
N GLU A 88 9.94 3.51 -20.40
CA GLU A 88 10.90 3.83 -21.47
C GLU A 88 11.84 4.96 -21.04
N LEU A 89 11.30 6.03 -20.43
CA LEU A 89 12.08 7.17 -19.95
C LEU A 89 13.07 6.77 -18.85
N VAL A 90 12.63 5.95 -17.89
CA VAL A 90 13.50 5.46 -16.80
C VAL A 90 14.61 4.57 -17.34
N LEU A 91 14.31 3.61 -18.21
CA LEU A 91 15.32 2.74 -18.82
C LEU A 91 16.31 3.52 -19.69
N LYS A 92 15.83 4.54 -20.41
CA LYS A 92 16.69 5.42 -21.19
C LYS A 92 17.59 6.29 -20.31
N ALA A 93 17.08 6.83 -19.20
CA ALA A 93 17.87 7.56 -18.22
C ALA A 93 19.02 6.68 -17.67
N ILE A 94 18.69 5.45 -17.28
CA ILE A 94 19.67 4.46 -16.83
C ILE A 94 20.72 4.18 -17.93
N ALA A 95 20.31 3.95 -19.17
CA ALA A 95 21.22 3.72 -20.29
C ALA A 95 22.17 4.90 -20.53
N ASN A 96 21.68 6.14 -20.34
CA ASN A 96 22.46 7.37 -20.37
C ASN A 96 23.37 7.58 -19.15
N GLY A 97 23.38 6.65 -18.18
CA GLY A 97 24.20 6.74 -16.97
C GLY A 97 23.69 7.69 -15.91
N LYS A 98 22.41 8.06 -15.98
CA LYS A 98 21.76 8.95 -15.01
C LYS A 98 21.14 8.15 -13.89
N HIS A 99 21.20 8.70 -12.66
CA HIS A 99 20.44 8.17 -11.54
C HIS A 99 18.95 8.52 -11.69
N VAL A 100 18.09 7.72 -11.07
CA VAL A 100 16.64 7.90 -11.15
C VAL A 100 16.04 7.98 -9.75
N VAL A 101 15.08 8.90 -9.59
CA VAL A 101 14.18 8.96 -8.45
C VAL A 101 12.75 8.88 -8.98
N THR A 102 11.90 8.07 -8.39
CA THR A 102 10.50 7.93 -8.86
C THR A 102 9.52 7.76 -7.70
N ALA A 103 8.31 8.28 -7.88
CA ALA A 103 7.16 8.04 -7.00
C ALA A 103 6.19 6.97 -7.58
N ASN A 104 6.54 6.38 -8.71
CA ASN A 104 5.64 5.55 -9.52
C ASN A 104 5.58 4.11 -9.01
N LYS A 105 4.68 3.86 -8.05
CA LYS A 105 4.47 2.54 -7.44
C LYS A 105 4.11 1.44 -8.45
N ALA A 106 3.28 1.80 -9.45
CA ALA A 106 2.84 0.83 -10.46
C ALA A 106 4.02 0.38 -11.33
N LEU A 107 4.85 1.33 -11.76
CA LEU A 107 6.07 1.05 -12.52
C LEU A 107 7.03 0.15 -11.73
N ILE A 108 7.30 0.48 -10.47
CA ILE A 108 8.21 -0.31 -9.63
C ILE A 108 7.64 -1.70 -9.33
N ALA A 109 6.36 -1.82 -8.95
CA ALA A 109 5.76 -3.11 -8.61
C ALA A 109 5.75 -4.09 -9.80
N THR A 110 5.56 -3.57 -11.03
CA THR A 110 5.40 -4.39 -12.23
C THR A 110 6.70 -4.60 -13.01
N HIS A 111 7.51 -3.53 -13.15
CA HIS A 111 8.72 -3.51 -13.98
C HIS A 111 10.01 -3.30 -13.17
N GLY A 112 9.93 -3.23 -11.84
CA GLY A 112 11.08 -2.94 -10.98
C GLY A 112 12.20 -3.96 -11.12
N ASN A 113 11.91 -5.24 -11.30
CA ASN A 113 12.95 -6.26 -11.49
C ASN A 113 13.84 -5.96 -12.70
N GLU A 114 13.24 -5.55 -13.84
CA GLU A 114 13.97 -5.14 -15.04
C GLU A 114 14.75 -3.84 -14.81
N ILE A 115 14.12 -2.86 -14.19
CA ILE A 115 14.69 -1.53 -13.92
C ILE A 115 15.90 -1.67 -12.99
N PHE A 116 15.80 -2.43 -11.92
CA PHE A 116 16.90 -2.62 -10.96
C PHE A 116 18.05 -3.42 -11.56
N ALA A 117 17.77 -4.42 -12.39
CA ALA A 117 18.82 -5.16 -13.11
C ALA A 117 19.56 -4.24 -14.10
N ALA A 118 18.86 -3.38 -14.82
CA ALA A 118 19.47 -2.39 -15.72
C ALA A 118 20.32 -1.36 -14.95
N ALA A 119 19.80 -0.85 -13.83
CA ALA A 119 20.46 0.12 -12.98
C ALA A 119 21.76 -0.47 -12.37
N GLN A 120 21.71 -1.70 -11.88
CA GLN A 120 22.87 -2.40 -11.35
C GLN A 120 23.95 -2.60 -12.39
N LYS A 121 23.57 -3.10 -13.58
CA LYS A 121 24.52 -3.29 -14.70
C LYS A 121 25.20 -1.98 -15.12
N LYS A 122 24.50 -0.85 -15.00
CA LYS A 122 25.02 0.48 -15.36
C LYS A 122 25.74 1.18 -14.20
N GLY A 123 25.62 0.69 -12.98
CA GLY A 123 26.20 1.29 -11.78
C GLY A 123 25.49 2.58 -11.33
N VAL A 124 24.19 2.73 -11.65
CA VAL A 124 23.37 3.87 -11.22
C VAL A 124 22.35 3.47 -10.17
N MET A 125 21.83 4.45 -9.44
CA MET A 125 20.79 4.24 -8.42
C MET A 125 19.40 4.50 -8.99
N VAL A 126 18.44 3.73 -8.50
CA VAL A 126 16.99 4.01 -8.62
C VAL A 126 16.43 4.08 -7.20
N ALA A 127 15.96 5.26 -6.79
CA ALA A 127 15.38 5.51 -5.48
C ALA A 127 13.87 5.74 -5.63
N PHE A 128 13.07 5.24 -4.68
CA PHE A 128 11.61 5.18 -4.84
C PHE A 128 10.85 5.29 -3.51
N GLU A 129 11.38 6.04 -2.53
CA GLU A 129 10.73 6.25 -1.22
C GLU A 129 9.29 6.72 -1.37
N ALA A 130 9.05 7.65 -2.28
CA ALA A 130 7.74 8.22 -2.54
C ALA A 130 6.72 7.24 -3.17
N ALA A 131 7.15 6.06 -3.59
CA ALA A 131 6.29 5.04 -4.18
C ALA A 131 5.38 4.36 -3.14
N VAL A 132 5.74 4.38 -1.85
CA VAL A 132 4.97 3.74 -0.78
C VAL A 132 4.69 4.73 0.35
N ALA A 133 3.41 4.91 0.69
CA ALA A 133 2.95 5.70 1.83
C ALA A 133 3.46 7.17 1.85
N GLY A 134 3.71 7.74 0.70
CA GLY A 134 3.99 9.17 0.45
C GLY A 134 4.96 9.83 1.43
N GLY A 135 4.43 10.51 2.43
CA GLY A 135 5.24 11.25 3.43
C GLY A 135 5.86 10.38 4.54
N ILE A 136 5.58 9.07 4.57
CA ILE A 136 6.13 8.15 5.58
C ILE A 136 7.43 7.53 5.03
N PRO A 137 8.59 7.69 5.70
CA PRO A 137 9.87 7.15 5.22
C PRO A 137 9.99 5.64 5.47
N ILE A 138 9.04 4.85 4.95
CA ILE A 138 8.91 3.42 5.25
C ILE A 138 9.92 2.57 4.48
N ILE A 139 10.24 2.91 3.24
CA ILE A 139 11.22 2.16 2.45
C ILE A 139 12.59 2.26 3.10
N LYS A 140 13.02 3.46 3.50
CA LYS A 140 14.29 3.65 4.24
C LYS A 140 14.27 2.96 5.58
N ALA A 141 13.16 3.02 6.31
CA ALA A 141 13.04 2.33 7.58
C ALA A 141 13.26 0.83 7.43
N VAL A 142 12.60 0.18 6.46
CA VAL A 142 12.73 -1.25 6.19
C VAL A 142 14.10 -1.59 5.59
N ARG A 143 14.54 -0.81 4.59
CA ARG A 143 15.74 -1.09 3.82
C ARG A 143 17.04 -0.82 4.57
N GLU A 144 17.04 0.17 5.46
CA GLU A 144 18.24 0.68 6.12
C GLU A 144 18.14 0.63 7.65
N GLY A 145 17.03 1.13 8.22
CA GLY A 145 16.86 1.23 9.66
C GLY A 145 16.66 -0.11 10.37
N LEU A 146 16.04 -1.06 9.70
CA LEU A 146 15.72 -2.38 10.26
C LEU A 146 16.60 -3.53 9.74
N THR A 147 17.70 -3.24 9.07
CA THR A 147 18.58 -4.23 8.42
C THR A 147 19.17 -5.27 9.39
N ALA A 148 19.27 -4.97 10.67
CA ALA A 148 19.74 -5.92 11.67
C ALA A 148 18.69 -6.97 12.06
N ASN A 149 17.46 -6.86 11.56
CA ASN A 149 16.32 -7.68 11.97
C ASN A 149 15.88 -8.64 10.87
N ARG A 150 15.31 -9.76 11.30
CA ARG A 150 14.46 -10.59 10.47
C ARG A 150 13.03 -10.09 10.59
N ILE A 151 12.49 -9.53 9.52
CA ILE A 151 11.09 -9.09 9.49
C ILE A 151 10.20 -10.33 9.41
N ASN A 152 9.23 -10.42 10.31
CA ASN A 152 8.26 -11.51 10.38
C ASN A 152 7.04 -11.19 9.53
N TRP A 153 6.49 -9.98 9.68
CA TRP A 153 5.33 -9.54 8.91
C TRP A 153 5.23 -8.01 8.87
N ILE A 154 4.52 -7.53 7.86
CA ILE A 154 4.11 -6.12 7.73
C ILE A 154 2.59 -6.09 7.53
N ALA A 155 1.92 -5.16 8.20
CA ALA A 155 0.50 -4.85 7.98
C ALA A 155 0.35 -3.34 7.81
N GLY A 156 -0.33 -2.89 6.74
CA GLY A 156 -0.41 -1.46 6.45
C GLY A 156 -1.79 -1.00 5.99
N ILE A 157 -2.21 0.15 6.51
CA ILE A 157 -3.23 0.99 5.91
C ILE A 157 -2.48 1.89 4.93
N ILE A 158 -2.44 1.50 3.66
CA ILE A 158 -1.60 2.12 2.63
C ILE A 158 -2.40 2.72 1.46
N ASN A 159 -3.72 2.80 1.62
CA ASN A 159 -4.62 3.56 0.74
C ASN A 159 -5.47 4.52 1.58
N GLY A 160 -5.31 5.83 1.37
CA GLY A 160 -6.00 6.86 2.13
C GLY A 160 -7.49 6.96 1.80
N THR A 161 -7.87 6.76 0.54
CA THR A 161 -9.27 6.83 0.07
C THR A 161 -10.12 5.74 0.72
N GLY A 162 -9.65 4.49 0.68
CA GLY A 162 -10.35 3.38 1.33
C GLY A 162 -10.44 3.54 2.85
N ASN A 163 -9.38 4.05 3.49
CA ASN A 163 -9.41 4.32 4.92
C ASN A 163 -10.38 5.45 5.29
N PHE A 164 -10.44 6.51 4.48
CA PHE A 164 -11.42 7.59 4.66
C PHE A 164 -12.85 7.04 4.59
N ILE A 165 -13.17 6.24 3.57
CA ILE A 165 -14.51 5.66 3.39
C ILE A 165 -14.91 4.84 4.62
N LEU A 166 -14.08 3.91 5.07
CA LEU A 166 -14.36 3.06 6.22
C LEU A 166 -14.46 3.86 7.53
N THR A 167 -13.69 4.95 7.67
CA THR A 167 -13.77 5.86 8.82
C THR A 167 -15.12 6.59 8.86
N GLU A 168 -15.53 7.18 7.74
CA GLU A 168 -16.79 7.93 7.65
C GLU A 168 -18.04 7.03 7.79
N MET A 169 -17.98 5.81 7.25
CA MET A 169 -19.02 4.80 7.48
C MET A 169 -19.21 4.51 8.96
N ARG A 170 -18.09 4.39 9.70
CA ARG A 170 -18.10 4.14 11.15
C ARG A 170 -18.59 5.36 11.93
N ASP A 171 -17.95 6.50 11.75
CA ASP A 171 -18.16 7.68 12.61
C ASP A 171 -19.50 8.36 12.38
N LYS A 172 -20.01 8.31 11.15
CA LYS A 172 -21.27 8.96 10.76
C LYS A 172 -22.41 7.98 10.45
N GLY A 173 -22.17 6.66 10.52
CA GLY A 173 -23.19 5.64 10.24
C GLY A 173 -23.74 5.69 8.82
N ARG A 174 -22.91 6.06 7.84
CA ARG A 174 -23.30 6.25 6.44
C ARG A 174 -23.04 4.99 5.61
N ASP A 175 -23.75 4.89 4.50
CA ASP A 175 -23.53 3.81 3.55
C ASP A 175 -22.31 4.08 2.63
N PHE A 176 -21.69 3.01 2.14
CA PHE A 176 -20.50 3.08 1.29
C PHE A 176 -20.64 4.03 0.10
N ALA A 177 -21.77 3.96 -0.62
CA ALA A 177 -22.00 4.77 -1.82
C ALA A 177 -22.05 6.28 -1.52
N ASP A 178 -22.66 6.67 -0.40
CA ASP A 178 -22.75 8.07 0.00
C ASP A 178 -21.40 8.65 0.39
N VAL A 179 -20.58 7.85 1.09
CA VAL A 179 -19.24 8.27 1.49
C VAL A 179 -18.29 8.30 0.29
N LEU A 180 -18.41 7.36 -0.63
CA LEU A 180 -17.63 7.38 -1.87
C LEU A 180 -17.91 8.65 -2.70
N ALA A 181 -19.18 9.04 -2.83
CA ALA A 181 -19.56 10.27 -3.53
C ALA A 181 -18.95 11.52 -2.85
N GLU A 182 -18.89 11.57 -1.52
CA GLU A 182 -18.21 12.64 -0.79
C GLU A 182 -16.69 12.61 -1.03
N ALA A 183 -16.05 11.44 -1.00
CA ALA A 183 -14.65 11.29 -1.28
C ALA A 183 -14.27 11.82 -2.68
N GLN A 184 -15.14 11.58 -3.67
CA GLN A 184 -14.98 12.13 -5.03
C GLN A 184 -15.12 13.66 -5.05
N GLN A 185 -16.10 14.22 -4.34
CA GLN A 185 -16.28 15.67 -4.24
C GLN A 185 -15.09 16.37 -3.55
N LEU A 186 -14.49 15.71 -2.56
CA LEU A 186 -13.30 16.21 -1.85
C LEU A 186 -12.00 16.00 -2.63
N GLY A 187 -12.05 15.29 -3.77
CA GLY A 187 -10.88 14.97 -4.56
C GLY A 187 -9.99 13.86 -3.97
N TYR A 188 -10.50 13.07 -3.03
CA TYR A 188 -9.81 11.91 -2.46
C TYR A 188 -9.96 10.66 -3.35
N ALA A 189 -11.03 10.57 -4.13
CA ALA A 189 -11.27 9.53 -5.11
C ALA A 189 -11.48 10.15 -6.50
N GLU A 190 -11.00 9.45 -7.52
CA GLU A 190 -11.26 9.79 -8.92
C GLU A 190 -12.68 9.37 -9.34
N ALA A 191 -13.11 9.77 -10.56
CA ALA A 191 -14.40 9.37 -11.12
C ALA A 191 -14.55 7.85 -11.23
N ASP A 192 -13.46 7.15 -11.60
CA ASP A 192 -13.34 5.70 -11.48
C ASP A 192 -12.51 5.37 -10.22
N PRO A 193 -13.14 4.98 -9.11
CA PRO A 193 -12.47 4.71 -7.85
C PRO A 193 -11.91 3.29 -7.74
N THR A 194 -12.09 2.44 -8.76
CA THR A 194 -11.75 1.00 -8.74
C THR A 194 -10.33 0.74 -8.24
N PHE A 195 -9.38 1.55 -8.67
CA PHE A 195 -7.98 1.41 -8.29
C PHE A 195 -7.75 1.50 -6.77
N ASP A 196 -8.53 2.33 -6.09
CA ASP A 196 -8.46 2.52 -4.64
C ASP A 196 -9.33 1.50 -3.90
N VAL A 197 -10.62 1.42 -4.25
CA VAL A 197 -11.61 0.66 -3.47
C VAL A 197 -11.50 -0.85 -3.64
N GLU A 198 -10.95 -1.34 -4.77
CA GLU A 198 -10.69 -2.76 -5.01
C GLU A 198 -9.28 -3.20 -4.59
N GLY A 199 -8.47 -2.29 -4.01
CA GLY A 199 -7.19 -2.60 -3.38
C GLY A 199 -5.98 -2.69 -4.31
N ILE A 200 -6.11 -2.28 -5.57
CA ILE A 200 -5.02 -2.35 -6.57
C ILE A 200 -3.86 -1.42 -6.19
N ASP A 201 -4.17 -0.19 -5.75
CA ASP A 201 -3.18 0.75 -5.23
C ASP A 201 -2.39 0.17 -4.05
N ALA A 202 -3.09 -0.41 -3.09
CA ALA A 202 -2.48 -1.05 -1.95
C ALA A 202 -1.64 -2.29 -2.35
N ALA A 203 -2.07 -3.05 -3.37
CA ALA A 203 -1.33 -4.21 -3.86
C ALA A 203 0.02 -3.82 -4.49
N HIS A 204 0.09 -2.74 -5.27
CA HIS A 204 1.37 -2.23 -5.77
C HIS A 204 2.34 -1.90 -4.62
N LYS A 205 1.87 -1.16 -3.62
CA LYS A 205 2.69 -0.77 -2.47
C LYS A 205 3.12 -1.97 -1.63
N LEU A 206 2.21 -2.93 -1.41
CA LEU A 206 2.51 -4.14 -0.66
C LEU A 206 3.54 -5.02 -1.35
N THR A 207 3.50 -5.13 -2.68
CA THR A 207 4.51 -5.85 -3.48
C THR A 207 5.91 -5.31 -3.20
N ILE A 208 6.06 -3.99 -3.17
CA ILE A 208 7.33 -3.33 -2.88
C ILE A 208 7.78 -3.63 -1.44
N LEU A 209 6.88 -3.48 -0.46
CA LEU A 209 7.19 -3.75 0.94
C LEU A 209 7.58 -5.21 1.19
N ALA A 210 6.90 -6.17 0.56
CA ALA A 210 7.23 -7.59 0.70
C ALA A 210 8.62 -7.93 0.15
N SER A 211 8.98 -7.36 -1.00
CA SER A 211 10.31 -7.55 -1.60
C SER A 211 11.41 -6.98 -0.71
N LEU A 212 11.20 -5.81 -0.13
CA LEU A 212 12.12 -5.18 0.82
C LEU A 212 12.26 -5.97 2.14
N ALA A 213 11.15 -6.52 2.63
CA ALA A 213 11.12 -7.24 3.91
C ALA A 213 11.72 -8.64 3.84
N PHE A 214 11.55 -9.33 2.73
CA PHE A 214 11.86 -10.77 2.63
C PHE A 214 12.92 -11.11 1.59
N GLY A 215 13.44 -10.12 0.86
CA GLY A 215 14.45 -10.35 -0.18
C GLY A 215 13.93 -11.24 -1.30
N ILE A 216 12.71 -11.03 -1.76
CA ILE A 216 12.09 -11.76 -2.87
C ILE A 216 11.94 -10.84 -4.09
N PRO A 217 11.88 -11.36 -5.32
CA PRO A 217 11.54 -10.56 -6.49
C PRO A 217 10.17 -9.91 -6.36
N LEU A 218 9.96 -8.79 -7.05
CA LEU A 218 8.66 -8.14 -7.16
C LEU A 218 7.71 -9.04 -7.94
N GLN A 219 6.55 -9.38 -7.35
CA GLN A 219 5.58 -10.35 -7.90
C GLN A 219 4.15 -9.81 -7.76
N PHE A 220 3.86 -8.69 -8.40
CA PHE A 220 2.55 -8.04 -8.31
C PHE A 220 1.39 -8.95 -8.74
N ASP A 221 1.58 -9.76 -9.77
CA ASP A 221 0.55 -10.69 -10.28
C ASP A 221 0.15 -11.80 -9.27
N ARG A 222 0.90 -11.93 -8.17
CA ARG A 222 0.67 -12.94 -7.13
C ARG A 222 -0.07 -12.38 -5.91
N VAL A 223 -0.32 -11.06 -5.87
CA VAL A 223 -1.04 -10.44 -4.75
C VAL A 223 -2.50 -10.82 -4.80
N TYR A 224 -3.00 -11.39 -3.70
CA TYR A 224 -4.45 -11.52 -3.51
C TYR A 224 -5.04 -10.14 -3.18
N THR A 225 -6.11 -9.75 -3.89
CA THR A 225 -6.82 -8.49 -3.64
C THR A 225 -8.32 -8.73 -3.46
N GLU A 226 -8.89 -8.07 -2.46
CA GLU A 226 -10.34 -8.01 -2.21
C GLU A 226 -10.68 -6.58 -1.80
N GLY A 227 -11.64 -5.97 -2.51
CA GLY A 227 -12.06 -4.60 -2.27
C GLY A 227 -12.99 -4.44 -1.08
N ILE A 228 -13.36 -3.18 -0.81
CA ILE A 228 -14.23 -2.79 0.30
C ILE A 228 -15.65 -2.43 -0.15
N SER A 229 -15.96 -2.48 -1.44
CA SER A 229 -17.23 -2.05 -2.03
C SER A 229 -18.45 -2.85 -1.51
N HIS A 230 -18.22 -4.07 -1.03
CA HIS A 230 -19.26 -4.94 -0.47
C HIS A 230 -19.49 -4.76 1.04
N ILE A 231 -18.69 -3.97 1.73
CA ILE A 231 -18.83 -3.72 3.17
C ILE A 231 -20.04 -2.83 3.40
N THR A 232 -20.92 -3.25 4.30
CA THR A 232 -22.13 -2.53 4.63
C THR A 232 -22.00 -1.80 5.97
N ARG A 233 -22.89 -0.82 6.19
CA ARG A 233 -23.01 -0.15 7.49
C ARG A 233 -23.28 -1.15 8.62
N ASP A 234 -24.06 -2.20 8.35
CA ASP A 234 -24.33 -3.21 9.36
C ASP A 234 -23.08 -3.98 9.77
N ASP A 235 -22.17 -4.30 8.82
CA ASP A 235 -20.88 -4.94 9.12
C ASP A 235 -20.02 -4.04 10.03
N VAL A 236 -19.97 -2.74 9.74
CA VAL A 236 -19.26 -1.77 10.57
C VAL A 236 -19.84 -1.70 11.99
N ASN A 237 -21.16 -1.62 12.11
CA ASN A 237 -21.84 -1.58 13.40
C ASN A 237 -21.63 -2.87 14.24
N TYR A 238 -21.68 -4.04 13.60
CA TYR A 238 -21.43 -5.30 14.29
C TYR A 238 -19.95 -5.44 14.69
N ALA A 239 -19.04 -5.01 13.86
CA ALA A 239 -17.62 -5.00 14.20
C ALA A 239 -17.38 -4.16 15.46
N GLU A 240 -17.94 -2.95 15.57
CA GLU A 240 -17.80 -2.12 16.76
C GLU A 240 -18.42 -2.75 18.01
N GLN A 241 -19.63 -3.35 17.91
CA GLN A 241 -20.26 -4.04 19.01
C GLN A 241 -19.40 -5.21 19.54
N LEU A 242 -18.59 -5.80 18.68
CA LEU A 242 -17.67 -6.90 19.01
C LEU A 242 -16.30 -6.43 19.48
N GLY A 243 -16.04 -5.10 19.53
CA GLY A 243 -14.75 -4.51 19.91
C GLY A 243 -13.70 -4.55 18.80
N TYR A 244 -14.15 -4.49 17.54
CA TYR A 244 -13.28 -4.47 16.36
C TYR A 244 -13.57 -3.25 15.47
N ARG A 245 -12.60 -2.94 14.63
CA ARG A 245 -12.74 -1.99 13.53
C ARG A 245 -12.39 -2.64 12.21
N ILE A 246 -13.11 -2.27 11.14
CA ILE A 246 -12.80 -2.72 9.79
C ILE A 246 -11.80 -1.76 9.17
N LYS A 247 -10.67 -2.29 8.69
CA LYS A 247 -9.65 -1.57 7.93
C LYS A 247 -9.33 -2.32 6.64
N HIS A 248 -9.00 -1.59 5.58
CA HIS A 248 -8.49 -2.20 4.36
C HIS A 248 -6.97 -2.35 4.50
N LEU A 249 -6.49 -3.56 4.74
CA LEU A 249 -5.09 -3.82 5.03
C LEU A 249 -4.36 -4.50 3.87
N GLY A 250 -3.16 -4.01 3.59
CA GLY A 250 -2.13 -4.80 2.92
C GLY A 250 -1.34 -5.57 3.98
N ILE A 251 -1.29 -6.90 3.85
CA ILE A 251 -0.61 -7.79 4.79
C ILE A 251 0.37 -8.68 4.04
N THR A 252 1.60 -8.72 4.52
CA THR A 252 2.59 -9.68 4.06
C THR A 252 3.27 -10.33 5.26
N ARG A 253 3.44 -11.65 5.22
CA ARG A 253 3.97 -12.45 6.34
C ARG A 253 4.83 -13.57 5.81
N ARG A 254 5.99 -13.76 6.42
CA ARG A 254 6.83 -14.93 6.17
C ARG A 254 6.34 -16.10 7.01
N THR A 255 6.16 -17.26 6.38
CA THR A 255 5.87 -18.55 7.02
C THR A 255 6.90 -19.57 6.59
N ASP A 256 6.87 -20.76 7.19
CA ASP A 256 7.75 -21.86 6.77
C ASP A 256 7.42 -22.38 5.37
N ALA A 257 6.18 -22.21 4.91
CA ALA A 257 5.71 -22.65 3.60
C ALA A 257 5.93 -21.60 2.49
N GLY A 258 6.19 -20.33 2.84
CA GLY A 258 6.35 -19.24 1.88
C GLY A 258 5.91 -17.90 2.43
N VAL A 259 5.50 -16.99 1.55
CA VAL A 259 5.12 -15.63 1.89
C VAL A 259 3.64 -15.40 1.58
N GLU A 260 2.88 -14.91 2.57
CA GLU A 260 1.54 -14.37 2.36
C GLU A 260 1.65 -12.98 1.74
N LEU A 261 0.85 -12.70 0.71
CA LEU A 261 0.81 -11.41 0.02
C LEU A 261 -0.64 -11.08 -0.33
N ARG A 262 -1.31 -10.28 0.50
CA ARG A 262 -2.76 -10.10 0.44
C ARG A 262 -3.23 -8.71 0.84
N VAL A 263 -4.23 -8.20 0.13
CA VAL A 263 -4.95 -6.94 0.43
C VAL A 263 -6.43 -7.27 0.55
N HIS A 264 -7.03 -6.95 1.68
CA HIS A 264 -8.45 -7.21 1.90
C HIS A 264 -9.00 -6.40 3.10
N PRO A 265 -10.33 -6.22 3.22
CA PRO A 265 -10.95 -5.72 4.43
C PRO A 265 -10.65 -6.68 5.59
N THR A 266 -10.34 -6.11 6.76
CA THR A 266 -9.87 -6.87 7.92
C THR A 266 -10.47 -6.30 9.20
N LEU A 267 -11.03 -7.16 10.06
CA LEU A 267 -11.37 -6.81 11.44
C LEU A 267 -10.11 -6.79 12.29
N ILE A 268 -9.87 -5.67 12.97
CA ILE A 268 -8.74 -5.48 13.89
C ILE A 268 -9.31 -5.12 15.27
N PRO A 269 -8.83 -5.71 16.39
CA PRO A 269 -9.25 -5.28 17.72
C PRO A 269 -9.07 -3.78 17.90
N ASP A 270 -10.08 -3.09 18.41
CA ASP A 270 -10.13 -1.62 18.55
C ASP A 270 -9.02 -1.04 19.44
N ARG A 271 -8.50 -1.86 20.38
CA ARG A 271 -7.35 -1.52 21.23
C ARG A 271 -6.00 -1.43 20.50
N ARG A 272 -5.90 -1.90 19.26
CA ARG A 272 -4.67 -1.81 18.46
C ARG A 272 -4.48 -0.40 17.92
N LEU A 273 -3.26 0.12 17.95
CA LEU A 273 -2.96 1.47 17.46
C LEU A 273 -3.35 1.64 15.98
N ILE A 274 -3.06 0.65 15.14
CA ILE A 274 -3.38 0.71 13.71
C ILE A 274 -4.90 0.74 13.45
N ALA A 275 -5.73 0.18 14.34
CA ALA A 275 -7.18 0.28 14.24
C ALA A 275 -7.72 1.70 14.39
N ASN A 276 -6.92 2.60 15.00
CA ASN A 276 -7.24 4.00 15.28
C ASN A 276 -6.59 4.98 14.31
N VAL A 277 -6.13 4.50 13.17
CA VAL A 277 -5.65 5.32 12.05
C VAL A 277 -6.84 5.69 11.19
N ASP A 278 -7.30 6.94 11.27
CA ASP A 278 -8.56 7.39 10.68
C ASP A 278 -8.36 8.39 9.54
N GLY A 279 -9.44 8.67 8.80
CA GLY A 279 -9.46 9.59 7.68
C GLY A 279 -8.53 9.15 6.53
N VAL A 280 -7.87 10.08 5.89
CA VAL A 280 -6.95 9.82 4.75
C VAL A 280 -5.55 9.38 5.18
N MET A 281 -5.32 9.18 6.48
CA MET A 281 -3.99 8.85 7.00
C MET A 281 -3.58 7.42 6.69
N ASN A 282 -2.29 7.22 6.52
CA ASN A 282 -1.67 5.92 6.32
C ASN A 282 -0.88 5.50 7.58
N ALA A 283 -0.73 4.20 7.73
CA ALA A 283 0.17 3.61 8.72
C ALA A 283 0.72 2.28 8.26
N VAL A 284 1.96 1.99 8.62
CA VAL A 284 2.61 0.71 8.35
C VAL A 284 3.16 0.17 9.68
N LEU A 285 2.67 -0.99 10.07
CA LEU A 285 3.12 -1.73 11.24
C LEU A 285 4.07 -2.83 10.77
N VAL A 286 5.30 -2.81 11.26
CA VAL A 286 6.35 -3.79 10.96
C VAL A 286 6.65 -4.57 12.22
N ASN A 287 6.59 -5.89 12.16
CA ASN A 287 7.03 -6.78 13.23
C ASN A 287 8.32 -7.48 12.83
N ALA A 288 9.32 -7.39 13.70
CA ALA A 288 10.62 -7.99 13.47
C ALA A 288 11.14 -8.65 14.76
N ASP A 289 12.12 -9.54 14.62
CA ASP A 289 12.59 -10.43 15.71
C ASP A 289 13.31 -9.68 16.84
N ALA A 290 14.15 -8.69 16.51
CA ALA A 290 14.95 -8.00 17.52
C ALA A 290 14.28 -6.74 18.06
N VAL A 291 13.69 -5.91 17.19
CA VAL A 291 13.09 -4.63 17.60
C VAL A 291 11.64 -4.77 18.04
N GLY A 292 11.00 -5.90 17.71
CA GLY A 292 9.57 -6.11 17.94
C GLY A 292 8.70 -5.34 16.95
N ALA A 293 7.56 -4.82 17.40
CA ALA A 293 6.60 -4.10 16.57
C ALA A 293 6.93 -2.60 16.53
N THR A 294 7.04 -2.05 15.33
CA THR A 294 7.22 -0.60 15.07
C THR A 294 6.10 -0.10 14.17
N LEU A 295 5.51 1.05 14.52
CA LEU A 295 4.43 1.67 13.76
C LEU A 295 4.90 3.00 13.16
N TYR A 296 4.72 3.14 11.86
CA TYR A 296 5.00 4.36 11.09
C TYR A 296 3.67 4.96 10.65
N TYR A 297 3.44 6.23 10.97
CA TYR A 297 2.16 6.92 10.73
C TYR A 297 2.40 8.27 10.09
N GLY A 298 1.56 8.66 9.12
CA GLY A 298 1.65 9.96 8.47
C GLY A 298 0.72 10.10 7.26
N ALA A 299 0.90 11.17 6.52
CA ALA A 299 0.18 11.41 5.28
C ALA A 299 0.67 10.46 4.19
N GLY A 300 -0.24 9.63 3.64
CA GLY A 300 0.07 8.64 2.60
C GLY A 300 0.16 9.21 1.19
N ALA A 301 -0.33 10.43 0.98
CA ALA A 301 -0.34 11.13 -0.30
C ALA A 301 -0.37 12.65 -0.06
N GLY A 302 -0.27 13.41 -1.13
CA GLY A 302 -0.32 14.88 -1.11
C GLY A 302 0.92 15.51 -1.75
N SER A 303 0.80 16.76 -2.15
CA SER A 303 1.87 17.48 -2.86
C SER A 303 3.17 17.51 -2.05
N GLU A 304 3.18 18.17 -0.91
CA GLU A 304 4.38 18.33 -0.08
C GLU A 304 4.79 17.07 0.70
N PRO A 305 3.86 16.26 1.27
CA PRO A 305 4.27 15.01 1.93
C PRO A 305 5.02 14.06 0.97
N THR A 306 4.51 13.87 -0.25
CA THR A 306 5.17 13.02 -1.25
C THR A 306 6.47 13.66 -1.76
N ALA A 307 6.47 14.98 -1.98
CA ALA A 307 7.68 15.71 -2.35
C ALA A 307 8.80 15.58 -1.31
N SER A 308 8.46 15.53 -0.02
CA SER A 308 9.45 15.28 1.05
C SER A 308 10.23 13.99 0.83
N ALA A 309 9.56 12.91 0.47
CA ALA A 309 10.20 11.63 0.17
C ALA A 309 11.04 11.68 -1.12
N VAL A 310 10.51 12.32 -2.18
CA VAL A 310 11.25 12.54 -3.44
C VAL A 310 12.53 13.32 -3.20
N VAL A 311 12.46 14.43 -2.47
CA VAL A 311 13.63 15.27 -2.16
C VAL A 311 14.63 14.53 -1.27
N ALA A 312 14.16 13.72 -0.32
CA ALA A 312 15.03 12.88 0.49
C ALA A 312 15.82 11.87 -0.36
N ASP A 313 15.18 11.26 -1.37
CA ASP A 313 15.84 10.38 -2.31
C ASP A 313 16.86 11.12 -3.20
N ILE A 314 16.52 12.31 -3.69
CA ILE A 314 17.47 13.14 -4.46
C ILE A 314 18.72 13.45 -3.60
N ILE A 315 18.54 13.79 -2.31
CA ILE A 315 19.64 14.06 -1.38
C ILE A 315 20.51 12.81 -1.21
N ASP A 316 19.93 11.63 -1.02
CA ASP A 316 20.68 10.40 -0.83
C ASP A 316 21.44 10.00 -2.09
N VAL A 317 20.82 10.12 -3.25
CA VAL A 317 21.52 9.94 -4.54
C VAL A 317 22.69 10.92 -4.67
N ALA A 318 22.47 12.22 -4.35
CA ALA A 318 23.51 13.25 -4.42
C ALA A 318 24.72 12.93 -3.49
N ARG A 319 24.46 12.38 -2.29
CA ARG A 319 25.51 11.93 -1.35
C ARG A 319 26.32 10.77 -1.88
N THR A 320 25.70 9.89 -2.64
CA THR A 320 26.29 8.63 -3.11
C THR A 320 26.86 8.68 -4.52
N LEU A 321 26.82 9.84 -5.20
CA LEU A 321 27.36 10.00 -6.57
C LEU A 321 28.85 9.63 -6.68
N THR A 322 29.63 9.83 -5.62
CA THR A 322 31.06 9.54 -5.57
C THR A 322 31.39 8.23 -4.84
N VAL A 323 30.38 7.51 -4.38
CA VAL A 323 30.54 6.22 -3.71
C VAL A 323 30.55 5.11 -4.75
N ASP A 324 31.45 4.15 -4.58
CA ASP A 324 31.49 2.95 -5.43
C ASP A 324 30.13 2.25 -5.42
N SER A 325 29.67 1.82 -6.60
CA SER A 325 28.36 1.19 -6.76
C SER A 325 28.17 -0.05 -5.89
N GLU A 326 29.25 -0.80 -5.63
CA GLU A 326 29.22 -2.00 -4.79
C GLU A 326 29.03 -1.70 -3.29
N ASN A 327 29.33 -0.48 -2.87
CA ASN A 327 29.18 -0.03 -1.49
C ASN A 327 27.86 0.72 -1.22
N ARG A 328 26.97 0.77 -2.18
CA ARG A 328 25.65 1.41 -2.02
C ARG A 328 24.64 0.43 -1.43
N VAL A 329 23.62 0.98 -0.78
CA VAL A 329 22.48 0.17 -0.29
C VAL A 329 21.76 -0.46 -1.48
N PRO A 330 21.55 -1.79 -1.47
CA PRO A 330 20.85 -2.47 -2.56
C PRO A 330 19.41 -1.98 -2.73
N HIS A 331 18.89 -1.96 -3.96
CA HIS A 331 17.56 -1.44 -4.26
C HIS A 331 16.44 -2.11 -3.45
N LEU A 332 16.50 -3.44 -3.30
CA LEU A 332 15.53 -4.24 -2.56
C LEU A 332 16.04 -4.68 -1.18
N ALA A 333 16.91 -3.92 -0.54
CA ALA A 333 17.51 -4.20 0.78
C ALA A 333 18.49 -5.39 0.82
N PHE A 334 18.41 -6.31 -0.11
CA PHE A 334 19.23 -7.51 -0.21
C PHE A 334 20.15 -7.42 -1.41
N GLN A 335 21.33 -8.03 -1.31
CA GLN A 335 22.22 -8.13 -2.47
C GLN A 335 21.51 -8.89 -3.60
N PRO A 336 21.68 -8.48 -4.86
CA PRO A 336 20.91 -9.03 -5.97
C PRO A 336 21.05 -10.54 -6.19
N ASP A 337 22.22 -11.10 -5.85
CA ASP A 337 22.53 -12.53 -5.89
C ASP A 337 22.04 -13.31 -4.65
N SER A 338 21.49 -12.59 -3.67
CA SER A 338 20.99 -13.13 -2.40
C SER A 338 19.47 -13.02 -2.25
N LEU A 339 18.77 -12.73 -3.35
CA LEU A 339 17.30 -12.78 -3.35
C LEU A 339 16.83 -14.23 -3.20
N SER A 340 15.75 -14.40 -2.45
CA SER A 340 15.17 -15.71 -2.13
C SER A 340 14.07 -16.08 -3.13
N ASP A 341 13.99 -17.37 -3.46
CA ASP A 341 12.92 -17.95 -4.27
C ASP A 341 11.71 -18.41 -3.42
N LEU A 342 11.49 -17.80 -2.25
CA LEU A 342 10.34 -18.12 -1.41
C LEU A 342 9.04 -17.98 -2.20
N PRO A 343 8.19 -19.02 -2.24
CA PRO A 343 6.95 -18.95 -2.98
C PRO A 343 5.94 -18.00 -2.31
N ILE A 344 5.16 -17.32 -3.12
CA ILE A 344 3.96 -16.63 -2.64
C ILE A 344 2.86 -17.67 -2.47
N LEU A 345 2.27 -17.73 -1.28
CA LEU A 345 1.22 -18.67 -0.95
C LEU A 345 -0.08 -18.35 -1.69
N SER A 346 -0.81 -19.41 -2.07
CA SER A 346 -2.21 -19.26 -2.47
C SER A 346 -3.03 -18.75 -1.27
N MET A 347 -4.05 -17.93 -1.53
CA MET A 347 -4.95 -17.49 -0.46
C MET A 347 -5.64 -18.67 0.23
N ASP A 348 -5.92 -19.77 -0.46
CA ASP A 348 -6.51 -20.99 0.09
C ASP A 348 -5.67 -21.63 1.22
N ASP A 349 -4.36 -21.41 1.21
CA ASP A 349 -3.43 -21.92 2.22
C ASP A 349 -3.25 -20.99 3.43
N VAL A 350 -3.76 -19.76 3.34
CA VAL A 350 -3.66 -18.77 4.42
C VAL A 350 -4.58 -19.14 5.58
N GLU A 351 -4.09 -19.01 6.80
CA GLU A 351 -4.87 -19.24 8.02
C GLU A 351 -5.21 -17.92 8.70
N THR A 352 -6.52 -17.63 8.80
CA THR A 352 -7.05 -16.47 9.53
C THR A 352 -8.27 -16.85 10.36
N ALA A 353 -8.69 -16.00 11.28
CA ALA A 353 -10.02 -16.03 11.88
C ALA A 353 -11.00 -15.24 11.00
N TYR A 354 -12.29 -15.47 11.17
CA TYR A 354 -13.32 -14.89 10.30
C TYR A 354 -14.48 -14.32 11.07
N TYR A 355 -14.95 -13.19 10.60
CA TYR A 355 -16.28 -12.66 10.81
C TYR A 355 -17.18 -13.14 9.68
N LEU A 356 -18.32 -13.74 10.00
CA LEU A 356 -19.36 -14.16 9.06
C LEU A 356 -20.65 -13.49 9.43
N ARG A 357 -21.34 -12.88 8.45
CA ARG A 357 -22.71 -12.40 8.61
C ARG A 357 -23.63 -13.16 7.65
N LEU A 358 -24.60 -13.83 8.22
CA LEU A 358 -25.61 -14.63 7.53
C LEU A 358 -26.97 -13.97 7.67
N CYS A 359 -27.82 -14.14 6.70
CA CYS A 359 -29.24 -13.82 6.78
C CYS A 359 -30.03 -15.15 6.74
N VAL A 360 -30.67 -15.52 7.84
CA VAL A 360 -31.29 -16.85 7.99
C VAL A 360 -32.77 -16.74 8.36
N LEU A 361 -33.55 -17.78 8.04
CA LEU A 361 -34.93 -17.90 8.53
C LEU A 361 -34.90 -18.09 10.07
N ASP A 362 -35.76 -17.35 10.76
CA ASP A 362 -35.93 -17.52 12.22
C ASP A 362 -36.79 -18.76 12.53
N LYS A 363 -36.16 -19.92 12.48
CA LYS A 363 -36.79 -21.24 12.72
C LYS A 363 -35.90 -22.14 13.54
N ALA A 364 -36.53 -22.97 14.38
CA ALA A 364 -35.83 -24.02 15.11
C ALA A 364 -35.07 -24.96 14.15
N GLY A 365 -33.84 -25.32 14.51
CA GLY A 365 -32.96 -26.20 13.74
C GLY A 365 -31.98 -25.48 12.80
N VAL A 366 -32.26 -24.27 12.34
CA VAL A 366 -31.38 -23.55 11.40
C VAL A 366 -29.95 -23.35 11.96
N MET A 367 -29.84 -22.92 13.21
CA MET A 367 -28.54 -22.78 13.87
C MET A 367 -27.82 -24.13 14.09
N ALA A 368 -28.59 -25.21 14.33
CA ALA A 368 -28.01 -26.56 14.46
C ALA A 368 -27.38 -27.02 13.14
N ASP A 369 -28.03 -26.76 12.02
CA ASP A 369 -27.51 -27.12 10.69
C ASP A 369 -26.25 -26.33 10.35
N ILE A 370 -26.25 -25.01 10.56
CA ILE A 370 -25.09 -24.12 10.33
C ILE A 370 -23.90 -24.53 11.22
N THR A 371 -24.14 -24.71 12.52
CA THR A 371 -23.06 -25.08 13.45
C THR A 371 -22.52 -26.47 13.21
N ARG A 372 -23.35 -27.42 12.73
CA ARG A 372 -22.92 -28.75 12.28
C ARG A 372 -22.00 -28.66 11.06
N ILE A 373 -22.34 -27.87 10.05
CA ILE A 373 -21.48 -27.67 8.87
C ILE A 373 -20.11 -27.10 9.29
N LEU A 374 -20.09 -26.11 10.17
CA LEU A 374 -18.85 -25.56 10.69
C LEU A 374 -18.03 -26.59 11.45
N ALA A 375 -18.68 -27.36 12.37
CA ALA A 375 -18.02 -28.41 13.14
C ALA A 375 -17.44 -29.52 12.26
N ASP A 376 -18.23 -30.01 11.27
CA ASP A 376 -17.80 -31.04 10.32
C ASP A 376 -16.66 -30.56 9.41
N SER A 377 -16.53 -29.25 9.23
CA SER A 377 -15.42 -28.59 8.52
C SER A 377 -14.24 -28.24 9.43
N GLY A 378 -14.26 -28.65 10.72
CA GLY A 378 -13.20 -28.38 11.69
C GLY A 378 -13.11 -26.92 12.14
N ILE A 379 -14.18 -26.14 11.96
CA ILE A 379 -14.21 -24.71 12.27
C ILE A 379 -14.84 -24.48 13.65
N SER A 380 -14.07 -23.95 14.58
CA SER A 380 -14.52 -23.59 15.92
C SER A 380 -15.08 -22.17 15.95
N ILE A 381 -16.18 -21.96 16.65
CA ILE A 381 -16.85 -20.67 16.82
C ILE A 381 -16.31 -20.01 18.08
N GLU A 382 -15.86 -18.76 17.99
CA GLU A 382 -15.45 -17.92 19.10
C GLU A 382 -16.62 -17.17 19.72
N ALA A 383 -17.47 -16.56 18.87
CA ALA A 383 -18.65 -15.81 19.31
C ALA A 383 -19.80 -15.96 18.32
N LEU A 384 -21.02 -15.83 18.83
CA LEU A 384 -22.24 -15.84 18.05
C LEU A 384 -23.18 -14.75 18.56
N ILE A 385 -23.74 -13.95 17.65
CA ILE A 385 -24.77 -12.96 17.94
C ILE A 385 -25.95 -13.23 17.00
N GLN A 386 -27.12 -13.43 17.60
CA GLN A 386 -28.41 -13.40 16.89
C GLN A 386 -29.30 -12.40 17.61
N LYS A 387 -29.86 -11.46 16.88
CA LYS A 387 -30.83 -10.48 17.41
C LYS A 387 -32.25 -10.95 17.08
N GLU A 388 -33.20 -10.49 17.88
CA GLU A 388 -34.62 -10.71 17.59
C GLU A 388 -35.00 -10.10 16.24
N PRO A 389 -35.87 -10.77 15.46
CA PRO A 389 -36.40 -10.22 14.21
C PRO A 389 -37.17 -8.93 14.50
N ARG A 390 -37.12 -8.00 13.54
CA ARG A 390 -38.05 -6.86 13.59
C ARG A 390 -39.48 -7.35 13.35
N GLU A 391 -40.45 -6.60 13.84
CA GLU A 391 -41.87 -6.97 13.72
C GLU A 391 -42.24 -7.17 12.23
N GLY A 392 -42.68 -8.40 11.89
CA GLY A 392 -43.03 -8.79 10.51
C GLY A 392 -41.88 -9.38 9.68
N GLU A 393 -40.65 -9.41 10.18
CA GLU A 393 -39.54 -10.04 9.49
C GLU A 393 -39.45 -11.55 9.83
N GLN A 394 -39.28 -12.38 8.80
CA GLN A 394 -39.10 -13.83 8.96
C GLN A 394 -37.59 -14.25 8.90
N LYS A 395 -36.75 -13.30 8.64
CA LYS A 395 -35.30 -13.50 8.50
C LYS A 395 -34.55 -12.64 9.48
N VAL A 396 -33.49 -13.21 10.04
CA VAL A 396 -32.64 -12.54 11.04
C VAL A 396 -31.19 -12.58 10.63
N PRO A 397 -30.41 -11.52 10.93
CA PRO A 397 -28.97 -11.58 10.79
C PRO A 397 -28.38 -12.42 11.91
N VAL A 398 -27.46 -13.32 11.55
CA VAL A 398 -26.61 -14.06 12.48
C VAL A 398 -25.17 -13.71 12.22
N ILE A 399 -24.47 -13.32 13.26
CA ILE A 399 -23.05 -12.97 13.22
C ILE A 399 -22.27 -14.05 13.92
N LEU A 400 -21.22 -14.54 13.28
CA LEU A 400 -20.31 -15.54 13.83
C LEU A 400 -18.88 -15.00 13.76
N LEU A 401 -18.13 -15.18 14.86
CA LEU A 401 -16.67 -15.10 14.85
C LEU A 401 -16.10 -16.50 14.99
N THR A 402 -15.06 -16.81 14.23
CA THR A 402 -14.42 -18.12 14.26
C THR A 402 -13.00 -18.03 14.78
N HIS A 403 -12.46 -19.16 15.26
CA HIS A 403 -11.02 -19.32 15.44
C HIS A 403 -10.33 -19.41 14.08
N ARG A 404 -8.99 -19.40 14.08
CA ARG A 404 -8.18 -19.50 12.87
C ARG A 404 -8.40 -20.84 12.18
N VAL A 405 -8.55 -20.78 10.87
CA VAL A 405 -8.72 -21.91 9.97
C VAL A 405 -8.20 -21.53 8.58
N ARG A 406 -7.85 -22.51 7.77
CA ARG A 406 -7.45 -22.28 6.37
C ARG A 406 -8.59 -21.69 5.57
N GLU A 407 -8.26 -20.76 4.70
CA GLU A 407 -9.21 -20.11 3.79
C GLU A 407 -10.01 -21.14 2.98
N GLN A 408 -9.35 -22.19 2.42
CA GLN A 408 -10.02 -23.25 1.69
C GLN A 408 -11.13 -23.91 2.50
N GLN A 409 -10.87 -24.27 3.76
CA GLN A 409 -11.88 -24.90 4.64
C GLN A 409 -13.05 -23.96 4.90
N MET A 410 -12.77 -22.68 5.09
CA MET A 410 -13.81 -21.66 5.26
C MET A 410 -14.66 -21.51 3.99
N ASN A 411 -14.04 -21.46 2.81
CA ASN A 411 -14.74 -21.37 1.52
C ASN A 411 -15.68 -22.55 1.31
N GLU A 412 -15.21 -23.78 1.61
CA GLU A 412 -16.03 -25.00 1.49
C GLU A 412 -17.22 -25.01 2.48
N ALA A 413 -17.00 -24.53 3.71
CA ALA A 413 -18.05 -24.42 4.71
C ALA A 413 -19.10 -23.37 4.31
N ILE A 414 -18.68 -22.19 3.84
CA ILE A 414 -19.57 -21.14 3.34
C ILE A 414 -20.42 -21.66 2.18
N ALA A 415 -19.83 -22.34 1.21
CA ALA A 415 -20.58 -22.91 0.08
C ALA A 415 -21.68 -23.88 0.53
N LYS A 416 -21.41 -24.72 1.54
CA LYS A 416 -22.39 -25.63 2.13
C LYS A 416 -23.50 -24.86 2.87
N ILE A 417 -23.14 -23.83 3.65
CA ILE A 417 -24.09 -23.00 4.37
C ILE A 417 -25.00 -22.25 3.39
N GLU A 418 -24.45 -21.67 2.32
CA GLU A 418 -25.23 -20.98 1.30
C GLU A 418 -26.18 -21.90 0.53
N SER A 419 -25.93 -23.23 0.52
CA SER A 419 -26.83 -24.20 -0.10
C SER A 419 -28.05 -24.59 0.76
N LEU A 420 -28.12 -24.17 2.02
CA LEU A 420 -29.27 -24.42 2.86
C LEU A 420 -30.46 -23.54 2.46
N ASP A 421 -31.65 -24.11 2.33
CA ASP A 421 -32.90 -23.40 2.05
C ASP A 421 -33.26 -22.31 3.12
N SER A 422 -32.71 -22.50 4.31
CA SER A 422 -32.88 -21.59 5.45
C SER A 422 -31.96 -20.36 5.42
N VAL A 423 -30.98 -20.32 4.55
CA VAL A 423 -30.02 -19.21 4.39
C VAL A 423 -30.41 -18.37 3.18
N ALA A 424 -30.50 -17.08 3.35
CA ALA A 424 -30.92 -16.15 2.30
C ALA A 424 -29.74 -15.32 1.79
N GLY A 425 -29.45 -15.46 0.50
CA GLY A 425 -28.40 -14.70 -0.16
C GLY A 425 -26.99 -15.23 0.15
N LYS A 426 -26.00 -14.36 -0.02
CA LYS A 426 -24.59 -14.69 0.20
C LYS A 426 -24.18 -14.42 1.65
N VAL A 427 -23.25 -15.21 2.13
CA VAL A 427 -22.60 -14.99 3.41
C VAL A 427 -21.56 -13.88 3.24
N THR A 428 -21.67 -12.80 4.04
CA THR A 428 -20.61 -11.81 4.13
C THR A 428 -19.47 -12.40 4.98
N ARG A 429 -18.27 -12.41 4.44
CA ARG A 429 -17.07 -12.88 5.13
C ARG A 429 -16.04 -11.75 5.19
N ILE A 430 -15.52 -11.48 6.39
CA ILE A 430 -14.40 -10.56 6.60
C ILE A 430 -13.35 -11.29 7.43
N ARG A 431 -12.09 -11.21 7.05
CA ARG A 431 -10.98 -11.83 7.79
C ARG A 431 -10.64 -11.01 9.03
N MET A 432 -10.07 -11.66 10.02
CA MET A 432 -9.71 -11.04 11.30
C MET A 432 -8.22 -11.21 11.56
N GLU A 433 -7.56 -10.12 11.99
CA GLU A 433 -6.15 -10.12 12.36
C GLU A 433 -5.94 -9.48 13.74
N HIS A 434 -5.32 -10.20 14.65
CA HIS A 434 -5.02 -9.68 15.98
C HIS A 434 -3.74 -8.83 15.99
N LEU A 435 -2.87 -8.99 15.00
CA LEU A 435 -1.60 -8.28 14.86
C LEU A 435 -0.80 -8.28 16.17
N SER A 436 -0.76 -9.43 16.84
CA SER A 436 0.03 -9.65 18.04
C SER A 436 1.48 -9.98 17.68
N SER A 437 2.36 -9.80 18.66
CA SER A 437 3.78 -10.13 18.51
C SER A 437 4.07 -11.61 18.69
N ASP A 438 3.04 -12.40 18.99
CA ASP A 438 3.13 -13.84 19.28
C ASP A 438 2.94 -14.68 18.02
#